data_d3e37812efebd55ae4472f8bbce50be9
#
_entry.id   d3e37812efebd55ae4472f8bbce50be9
#
_cell.length_a   1.000
_cell.length_b   1.000
_cell.length_c   1.000
_cell.angle_alpha   90.00
_cell.angle_beta   90.00
_cell.angle_gamma   90.00
#
_symmetry.space_group_name_H-M   'P 1'
#
loop_
_entity.id
_entity.type
_entity.pdbx_description
1 polymer ?
#
loop_
_entity_poly.entity_id
_entity_poly.type
_entity_poly.pdbx_seq_one_letter_code
_entity_poly.pdbx_strand_id
1 'polypeptide(L)'
;MRVLVLGSGAREHALVWKLAASPAVSRVFAGPGNAGTGEAGTNIPEVKPLAFDTIAEGCRAHRIDCVFVGPEAPLAEGVVDFLASLGIPAIGPPRKAAQLESSKTFSKAFLVRNGLPTAAAEEFSEAAPFERWVRAQGGRRLVVKKSGLAAGKGVLESEDPDQLVDFGASILREDRLLVEEYLQGWEVSIFGLSDGRDFTVLPPCTDFKKAHDGDTGPNTGGMGSICPVPWVDDALMGDIRARVVEPVYAALRKEGLCYAGILYFGLMITPGGPKILEFNVRFGDPETQVLLPMLGADLGSLCHAMISRSIARVSAGSGTAGAALGVVVASQGYPDSTEKGTLVTAVPSVREAESVVFHASTTRDAGGGVRTGGGRCFTAVGLGKDLAQAASRAYEAAAGVTFDGAWYRRDIGRKFMT
;
A
#
# COMPACT_ATOMS: atom_id res chain seq x y z
N MET A 1 -17.09 -8.16 16.42
CA MET A 1 -16.25 -6.99 16.72
C MET A 1 -16.83 -5.73 16.08
N ARG A 2 -16.60 -4.57 16.69
CA ARG A 2 -16.83 -3.23 16.10
C ARG A 2 -15.46 -2.70 15.68
N VAL A 3 -15.23 -2.51 14.40
CA VAL A 3 -13.91 -2.17 13.85
C VAL A 3 -13.94 -0.74 13.32
N LEU A 4 -12.96 0.08 13.68
CA LEU A 4 -12.71 1.38 13.07
C LEU A 4 -11.54 1.24 12.08
N VAL A 5 -11.78 1.50 10.80
CA VAL A 5 -10.74 1.64 9.78
C VAL A 5 -10.34 3.11 9.73
N LEU A 6 -9.08 3.39 10.05
CA LEU A 6 -8.53 4.75 10.05
C LEU A 6 -8.02 5.10 8.64
N GLY A 7 -8.50 6.24 8.10
CA GLY A 7 -8.15 6.74 6.77
C GLY A 7 -9.36 6.97 5.86
N SER A 8 -9.08 7.33 4.60
CA SER A 8 -10.10 7.77 3.63
C SER A 8 -9.79 7.42 2.17
N GLY A 9 -8.78 6.57 1.92
CA GLY A 9 -8.38 6.15 0.58
C GLY A 9 -9.20 4.97 0.04
N ALA A 10 -8.85 4.51 -1.16
CA ALA A 10 -9.46 3.33 -1.77
C ALA A 10 -9.06 2.04 -1.02
N ARG A 11 -7.86 2.00 -0.46
CA ARG A 11 -7.42 0.95 0.46
C ARG A 11 -8.36 0.82 1.65
N GLU A 12 -8.68 1.94 2.32
CA GLU A 12 -9.59 1.95 3.45
C GLU A 12 -11.01 1.58 3.04
N HIS A 13 -11.46 2.00 1.85
CA HIS A 13 -12.77 1.57 1.35
C HIS A 13 -12.79 0.05 1.10
N ALA A 14 -11.76 -0.53 0.51
CA ALA A 14 -11.67 -1.98 0.31
C ALA A 14 -11.65 -2.75 1.66
N LEU A 15 -10.96 -2.21 2.68
CA LEU A 15 -10.97 -2.76 4.03
C LEU A 15 -12.38 -2.72 4.64
N VAL A 16 -13.06 -1.58 4.57
CA VAL A 16 -14.44 -1.41 5.08
C VAL A 16 -15.38 -2.39 4.38
N TRP A 17 -15.31 -2.46 3.04
CA TRP A 17 -16.11 -3.38 2.23
C TRP A 17 -15.93 -4.84 2.65
N LYS A 18 -14.67 -5.30 2.77
CA LYS A 18 -14.37 -6.69 3.14
C LYS A 18 -14.75 -7.00 4.59
N LEU A 19 -14.55 -6.06 5.52
CA LEU A 19 -14.91 -6.22 6.93
C LEU A 19 -16.44 -6.20 7.13
N ALA A 20 -17.18 -5.41 6.36
CA ALA A 20 -18.64 -5.36 6.43
C ALA A 20 -19.29 -6.70 6.03
N ALA A 21 -18.66 -7.48 5.17
CA ALA A 21 -19.11 -8.82 4.78
C ALA A 21 -18.74 -9.91 5.80
N SER A 22 -17.95 -9.59 6.84
CA SER A 22 -17.45 -10.57 7.81
C SER A 22 -18.48 -10.88 8.89
N PRO A 23 -18.80 -12.16 9.14
CA PRO A 23 -19.66 -12.55 10.27
C PRO A 23 -19.03 -12.26 11.65
N ALA A 24 -17.69 -12.11 11.71
CA ALA A 24 -16.98 -11.75 12.94
C ALA A 24 -17.07 -10.25 13.27
N VAL A 25 -17.58 -9.41 12.34
CA VAL A 25 -17.70 -7.96 12.48
C VAL A 25 -19.17 -7.57 12.60
N SER A 26 -19.57 -7.04 13.74
CA SER A 26 -20.95 -6.58 13.97
C SER A 26 -21.22 -5.19 13.40
N ARG A 27 -20.18 -4.34 13.34
CA ARG A 27 -20.22 -3.02 12.72
C ARG A 27 -18.83 -2.58 12.28
N VAL A 28 -18.77 -1.90 11.12
CA VAL A 28 -17.58 -1.28 10.58
C VAL A 28 -17.76 0.24 10.53
N PHE A 29 -16.70 0.94 10.93
CA PHE A 29 -16.61 2.40 10.90
C PHE A 29 -15.40 2.83 10.10
N ALA A 30 -15.42 4.02 9.51
CA ALA A 30 -14.29 4.65 8.84
C ALA A 30 -14.04 6.05 9.42
N GLY A 31 -12.79 6.38 9.71
CA GLY A 31 -12.41 7.67 10.27
C GLY A 31 -11.29 8.35 9.51
N PRO A 32 -11.54 9.45 8.77
CA PRO A 32 -12.83 10.12 8.52
C PRO A 32 -13.71 9.40 7.49
N GLY A 33 -13.16 8.46 6.71
CA GLY A 33 -13.82 7.80 5.59
C GLY A 33 -13.92 8.67 4.34
N ASN A 34 -14.60 8.14 3.32
CA ASN A 34 -14.86 8.81 2.04
C ASN A 34 -16.31 8.55 1.59
N ALA A 35 -16.67 8.96 0.36
CA ALA A 35 -18.02 8.79 -0.15
C ALA A 35 -18.46 7.31 -0.22
N GLY A 36 -17.55 6.39 -0.55
CA GLY A 36 -17.86 4.95 -0.67
C GLY A 36 -17.83 4.20 0.67
N THR A 37 -16.95 4.57 1.60
CA THR A 37 -16.90 3.92 2.92
C THR A 37 -18.22 4.08 3.70
N GLY A 38 -18.94 5.19 3.44
CA GLY A 38 -20.26 5.42 4.02
C GLY A 38 -21.38 4.53 3.45
N GLU A 39 -21.15 3.85 2.33
CA GLU A 39 -22.10 2.90 1.74
C GLU A 39 -21.99 1.50 2.38
N ALA A 40 -20.75 1.09 2.70
CA ALA A 40 -20.47 -0.21 3.29
C ALA A 40 -20.38 -0.19 4.83
N GLY A 41 -20.18 1.00 5.44
CA GLY A 41 -19.99 1.19 6.88
C GLY A 41 -20.56 2.52 7.36
N THR A 42 -20.05 2.98 8.50
CA THR A 42 -20.43 4.28 9.08
C THR A 42 -19.20 5.19 9.12
N ASN A 43 -19.25 6.32 8.44
CA ASN A 43 -18.18 7.32 8.55
C ASN A 43 -18.27 8.08 9.88
N ILE A 44 -17.10 8.39 10.44
CA ILE A 44 -16.95 9.28 11.61
C ILE A 44 -16.06 10.46 11.16
N PRO A 45 -16.64 11.51 10.56
CA PRO A 45 -15.89 12.62 9.94
C PRO A 45 -15.02 13.41 10.93
N GLU A 46 -15.36 13.37 12.22
CA GLU A 46 -14.64 14.04 13.31
C GLU A 46 -13.29 13.36 13.59
N VAL A 47 -13.17 12.06 13.29
CA VAL A 47 -11.93 11.30 13.48
C VAL A 47 -10.90 11.74 12.44
N LYS A 48 -9.81 12.31 12.92
CA LYS A 48 -8.68 12.77 12.08
C LYS A 48 -7.45 11.89 12.37
N PRO A 49 -6.86 11.26 11.36
CA PRO A 49 -5.78 10.26 11.55
C PRO A 49 -4.56 10.75 12.34
N LEU A 50 -4.26 12.05 12.29
CA LEU A 50 -3.12 12.65 13.02
C LEU A 50 -3.53 13.38 14.32
N ALA A 51 -4.83 13.50 14.63
CA ALA A 51 -5.33 14.06 15.88
C ALA A 51 -5.83 12.92 16.77
N PHE A 52 -4.93 12.31 17.52
CA PHE A 52 -5.16 11.05 18.25
C PHE A 52 -6.29 11.12 19.26
N ASP A 53 -6.53 12.29 19.89
CA ASP A 53 -7.65 12.49 20.79
C ASP A 53 -8.99 12.25 20.10
N THR A 54 -9.15 12.70 18.85
CA THR A 54 -10.38 12.47 18.07
C THR A 54 -10.60 10.99 17.76
N ILE A 55 -9.53 10.20 17.61
CA ILE A 55 -9.59 8.76 17.43
C ILE A 55 -10.08 8.11 18.73
N ALA A 56 -9.50 8.49 19.88
CA ALA A 56 -9.91 7.98 21.19
C ALA A 56 -11.37 8.31 21.52
N GLU A 57 -11.81 9.52 21.21
CA GLU A 57 -13.21 9.95 21.38
C GLU A 57 -14.15 9.12 20.48
N GLY A 58 -13.81 8.95 19.20
CA GLY A 58 -14.55 8.09 18.28
C GLY A 58 -14.61 6.64 18.77
N CYS A 59 -13.52 6.09 19.27
CA CYS A 59 -13.49 4.74 19.84
C CYS A 59 -14.42 4.60 21.03
N ARG A 60 -14.43 5.55 21.95
CA ARG A 60 -15.33 5.54 23.12
C ARG A 60 -16.80 5.70 22.73
N ALA A 61 -17.12 6.71 21.91
CA ALA A 61 -18.48 7.00 21.47
C ALA A 61 -19.14 5.83 20.75
N HIS A 62 -18.35 5.14 19.92
CA HIS A 62 -18.84 4.03 19.10
C HIS A 62 -18.51 2.65 19.67
N ARG A 63 -17.90 2.55 20.86
CA ARG A 63 -17.49 1.29 21.51
C ARG A 63 -16.69 0.40 20.57
N ILE A 64 -15.62 0.95 20.00
CA ILE A 64 -14.74 0.25 19.06
C ILE A 64 -13.92 -0.80 19.80
N ASP A 65 -13.90 -2.03 19.28
CA ASP A 65 -13.14 -3.14 19.83
C ASP A 65 -11.71 -3.19 19.24
N CYS A 66 -11.53 -2.66 18.02
CA CYS A 66 -10.23 -2.69 17.32
C CYS A 66 -10.13 -1.55 16.30
N VAL A 67 -8.96 -0.90 16.23
CA VAL A 67 -8.63 0.08 15.20
C VAL A 67 -7.71 -0.56 14.16
N PHE A 68 -8.13 -0.52 12.88
CA PHE A 68 -7.29 -0.92 11.75
C PHE A 68 -6.68 0.34 11.13
N VAL A 69 -5.35 0.50 11.22
CA VAL A 69 -4.69 1.70 10.70
C VAL A 69 -4.34 1.51 9.23
N GLY A 70 -4.96 2.30 8.36
CA GLY A 70 -4.73 2.25 6.91
C GLY A 70 -3.49 3.03 6.47
N PRO A 71 -3.38 4.35 6.75
CA PRO A 71 -2.28 5.19 6.25
C PRO A 71 -1.01 5.09 7.11
N GLU A 72 0.13 5.39 6.49
CA GLU A 72 1.47 5.31 7.10
C GLU A 72 1.76 6.45 8.09
N ALA A 73 1.26 7.66 7.83
CA ALA A 73 1.61 8.83 8.63
C ALA A 73 1.22 8.69 10.13
N PRO A 74 -0.01 8.28 10.50
CA PRO A 74 -0.34 8.07 11.90
C PRO A 74 0.45 6.93 12.55
N LEU A 75 0.88 5.92 11.79
CA LEU A 75 1.77 4.85 12.30
C LEU A 75 3.14 5.42 12.66
N ALA A 76 3.72 6.24 11.78
CA ALA A 76 5.00 6.92 12.03
C ALA A 76 4.93 7.85 13.25
N GLU A 77 3.79 8.51 13.48
CA GLU A 77 3.56 9.37 14.64
C GLU A 77 3.22 8.61 15.93
N GLY A 78 3.01 7.28 15.86
CA GLY A 78 2.84 6.42 17.06
C GLY A 78 1.39 6.28 17.53
N VAL A 79 0.41 6.33 16.61
CA VAL A 79 -1.00 6.12 16.94
C VAL A 79 -1.26 4.79 17.65
N VAL A 80 -0.50 3.73 17.30
CA VAL A 80 -0.66 2.41 17.92
C VAL A 80 -0.19 2.42 19.39
N ASP A 81 0.93 3.11 19.69
CA ASP A 81 1.42 3.28 21.06
C ASP A 81 0.41 4.08 21.90
N PHE A 82 -0.17 5.14 21.32
CA PHE A 82 -1.19 5.95 21.97
C PHE A 82 -2.45 5.10 22.28
N LEU A 83 -2.98 4.36 21.31
CA LEU A 83 -4.15 3.50 21.50
C LEU A 83 -3.88 2.40 22.54
N ALA A 84 -2.69 1.80 22.52
CA ALA A 84 -2.28 0.81 23.50
C ALA A 84 -2.26 1.37 24.93
N SER A 85 -1.84 2.64 25.12
CA SER A 85 -1.88 3.31 26.42
C SER A 85 -3.30 3.49 26.98
N LEU A 86 -4.30 3.47 26.09
CA LEU A 86 -5.73 3.54 26.45
C LEU A 86 -6.41 2.15 26.51
N GLY A 87 -5.65 1.06 26.29
CA GLY A 87 -6.19 -0.30 26.26
C GLY A 87 -7.03 -0.62 25.01
N ILE A 88 -6.87 0.16 23.93
CA ILE A 88 -7.59 -0.04 22.67
C ILE A 88 -6.71 -0.85 21.72
N PRO A 89 -7.10 -2.08 21.33
CA PRO A 89 -6.36 -2.89 20.38
C PRO A 89 -6.26 -2.21 19.00
N ALA A 90 -5.07 -2.26 18.39
CA ALA A 90 -4.86 -1.71 17.06
C ALA A 90 -4.07 -2.69 16.17
N ILE A 91 -4.41 -2.72 14.88
CA ILE A 91 -3.69 -3.44 13.84
C ILE A 91 -2.77 -2.45 13.12
N GLY A 92 -1.49 -2.60 13.34
CA GLY A 92 -0.41 -1.75 12.85
C GLY A 92 0.79 -1.79 13.80
N PRO A 93 1.97 -1.32 13.36
CA PRO A 93 3.18 -1.28 14.17
C PRO A 93 3.15 -0.15 15.21
N PRO A 94 3.82 -0.34 16.36
CA PRO A 94 4.23 0.76 17.20
C PRO A 94 5.24 1.66 16.48
N ARG A 95 5.43 2.90 16.94
CA ARG A 95 6.31 3.91 16.33
C ARG A 95 7.71 3.38 16.01
N LYS A 96 8.28 2.57 16.91
CA LYS A 96 9.61 1.97 16.74
C LYS A 96 9.67 1.09 15.48
N ALA A 97 8.68 0.23 15.27
CA ALA A 97 8.63 -0.66 14.10
C ALA A 97 8.14 0.06 12.83
N ALA A 98 7.35 1.14 12.96
CA ALA A 98 6.94 1.97 11.83
C ALA A 98 8.13 2.62 11.09
N GLN A 99 9.31 2.71 11.71
CA GLN A 99 10.52 3.18 11.06
C GLN A 99 10.97 2.30 9.87
N LEU A 100 10.53 1.04 9.78
CA LEU A 100 10.77 0.20 8.60
C LEU A 100 10.20 0.81 7.30
N GLU A 101 9.14 1.62 7.39
CA GLU A 101 8.59 2.37 6.26
C GLU A 101 8.95 3.86 6.33
N SER A 102 8.85 4.48 7.50
CA SER A 102 9.00 5.93 7.66
C SER A 102 10.46 6.43 7.58
N SER A 103 11.46 5.52 7.60
CA SER A 103 12.87 5.85 7.46
C SER A 103 13.58 4.82 6.58
N LYS A 104 13.90 5.19 5.32
CA LYS A 104 14.61 4.28 4.40
C LYS A 104 16.03 3.97 4.88
N THR A 105 16.67 4.90 5.58
CA THR A 105 18.00 4.66 6.18
C THR A 105 17.93 3.67 7.33
N PHE A 106 16.91 3.76 8.21
CA PHE A 106 16.68 2.76 9.25
C PHE A 106 16.38 1.39 8.63
N SER A 107 15.49 1.33 7.64
CA SER A 107 15.14 0.10 6.92
C SER A 107 16.37 -0.54 6.28
N LYS A 108 17.20 0.24 5.57
CA LYS A 108 18.44 -0.25 4.94
C LYS A 108 19.42 -0.77 5.98
N ALA A 109 19.65 -0.03 7.05
CA ALA A 109 20.50 -0.47 8.14
C ALA A 109 20.01 -1.78 8.79
N PHE A 110 18.67 -1.94 8.98
CA PHE A 110 18.05 -3.19 9.43
C PHE A 110 18.34 -4.34 8.48
N LEU A 111 18.19 -4.15 7.17
CA LEU A 111 18.45 -5.17 6.16
C LEU A 111 19.92 -5.61 6.16
N VAL A 112 20.84 -4.66 6.14
CA VAL A 112 22.28 -4.91 6.06
C VAL A 112 22.80 -5.64 7.31
N ARG A 113 22.47 -5.14 8.53
CA ARG A 113 22.98 -5.76 9.77
C ARG A 113 22.43 -7.15 10.07
N ASN A 114 21.29 -7.51 9.42
CA ASN A 114 20.72 -8.86 9.52
C ASN A 114 21.04 -9.74 8.30
N GLY A 115 21.89 -9.29 7.38
CA GLY A 115 22.29 -10.05 6.19
C GLY A 115 21.15 -10.37 5.23
N LEU A 116 20.11 -9.51 5.19
CA LEU A 116 18.93 -9.71 4.35
C LEU A 116 19.19 -9.23 2.91
N PRO A 117 18.63 -9.89 1.89
CA PRO A 117 18.91 -9.55 0.50
C PRO A 117 18.33 -8.19 0.12
N THR A 118 19.18 -7.24 -0.23
CA THR A 118 18.81 -5.89 -0.68
C THR A 118 19.86 -5.32 -1.61
N ALA A 119 19.58 -4.19 -2.25
CA ALA A 119 20.55 -3.44 -3.05
C ALA A 119 21.69 -2.89 -2.18
N ALA A 120 22.91 -2.87 -2.72
CA ALA A 120 23.99 -2.12 -2.11
C ALA A 120 23.63 -0.63 -2.05
N ALA A 121 24.01 0.03 -0.96
CA ALA A 121 23.59 1.40 -0.73
C ALA A 121 24.59 2.20 0.09
N GLU A 122 24.58 3.53 -0.15
CA GLU A 122 25.31 4.54 0.63
C GLU A 122 24.36 5.60 1.13
N GLU A 123 24.55 6.04 2.37
CA GLU A 123 23.75 7.10 3.01
C GLU A 123 24.52 8.42 3.01
N PHE A 124 23.80 9.53 2.71
CA PHE A 124 24.37 10.88 2.75
C PHE A 124 23.47 11.82 3.56
N SER A 125 24.14 12.70 4.31
CA SER A 125 23.54 13.80 5.05
C SER A 125 24.03 15.18 4.58
N GLU A 126 25.04 15.22 3.68
CA GLU A 126 25.67 16.43 3.18
C GLU A 126 25.83 16.39 1.65
N ALA A 127 25.58 17.54 1.00
CA ALA A 127 25.59 17.63 -0.46
C ALA A 127 27.00 17.40 -1.08
N ALA A 128 28.07 18.00 -0.50
CA ALA A 128 29.39 17.91 -1.09
C ALA A 128 30.02 16.50 -1.08
N PRO A 129 29.89 15.68 -0.02
CA PRO A 129 30.26 14.26 -0.09
C PRO A 129 29.43 13.47 -1.09
N PHE A 130 28.12 13.71 -1.15
CA PHE A 130 27.22 13.06 -2.09
C PHE A 130 27.60 13.35 -3.54
N GLU A 131 27.77 14.62 -3.91
CA GLU A 131 28.17 15.01 -5.26
C GLU A 131 29.49 14.36 -5.69
N ARG A 132 30.54 14.41 -4.84
CA ARG A 132 31.82 13.76 -5.14
C ARG A 132 31.65 12.26 -5.38
N TRP A 133 30.84 11.62 -4.55
CA TRP A 133 30.59 10.17 -4.67
C TRP A 133 29.86 9.82 -5.95
N VAL A 134 28.78 10.57 -6.31
CA VAL A 134 28.01 10.35 -7.55
C VAL A 134 28.90 10.52 -8.77
N ARG A 135 29.69 11.61 -8.83
CA ARG A 135 30.60 11.86 -9.98
C ARG A 135 31.67 10.79 -10.12
N ALA A 136 32.10 10.17 -9.03
CA ALA A 136 33.06 9.07 -9.06
C ALA A 136 32.47 7.74 -9.57
N GLN A 137 31.13 7.61 -9.71
CA GLN A 137 30.49 6.38 -10.23
C GLN A 137 30.55 6.25 -11.76
N GLY A 138 31.03 7.27 -12.48
CA GLY A 138 31.30 7.18 -13.93
C GLY A 138 30.07 6.99 -14.80
N GLY A 139 28.90 7.56 -14.45
CA GLY A 139 27.66 7.41 -15.21
C GLY A 139 26.93 6.08 -14.98
N ARG A 140 27.27 5.36 -13.93
CA ARG A 140 26.55 4.15 -13.53
C ARG A 140 25.10 4.52 -13.14
N ARG A 141 24.14 3.72 -13.58
CA ARG A 141 22.72 3.88 -13.21
C ARG A 141 22.53 3.68 -11.72
N LEU A 142 21.96 4.70 -11.07
CA LEU A 142 21.76 4.75 -9.63
C LEU A 142 20.31 5.11 -9.29
N VAL A 143 19.91 4.78 -8.06
CA VAL A 143 18.58 5.14 -7.50
C VAL A 143 18.81 6.00 -6.26
N VAL A 144 18.45 7.27 -6.33
CA VAL A 144 18.48 8.21 -5.18
C VAL A 144 17.11 8.22 -4.52
N LYS A 145 17.08 8.01 -3.20
CA LYS A 145 15.84 7.95 -2.41
C LYS A 145 15.90 8.91 -1.22
N LYS A 146 14.88 9.77 -1.04
CA LYS A 146 14.65 10.52 0.20
C LYS A 146 14.40 9.53 1.34
N SER A 147 15.00 9.74 2.53
CA SER A 147 14.86 8.79 3.65
C SER A 147 13.45 8.75 4.21
N GLY A 148 12.85 9.90 4.48
CA GLY A 148 11.51 10.02 5.03
C GLY A 148 10.38 9.67 4.07
N LEU A 149 9.14 9.74 4.58
CA LEU A 149 7.93 9.56 3.79
C LEU A 149 7.85 10.62 2.66
N ALA A 150 7.57 10.19 1.43
CA ALA A 150 7.60 11.05 0.26
C ALA A 150 6.45 10.80 -0.75
N ALA A 151 5.45 9.99 -0.40
CA ALA A 151 4.27 9.72 -1.23
C ALA A 151 4.60 9.41 -2.72
N GLY A 152 5.65 8.60 -2.95
CA GLY A 152 6.10 8.21 -4.30
C GLY A 152 6.97 9.24 -5.04
N LYS A 153 7.13 10.46 -4.51
CA LYS A 153 7.89 11.55 -5.18
C LYS A 153 9.36 11.68 -4.74
N GLY A 154 9.80 10.88 -3.78
CA GLY A 154 11.15 10.95 -3.22
C GLY A 154 12.15 9.98 -3.84
N VAL A 155 11.96 9.54 -5.10
CA VAL A 155 12.84 8.57 -5.77
C VAL A 155 13.15 9.04 -7.18
N LEU A 156 14.45 9.11 -7.51
CA LEU A 156 14.95 9.35 -8.85
C LEU A 156 15.89 8.21 -9.26
N GLU A 157 15.67 7.67 -10.44
CA GLU A 157 16.54 6.74 -11.13
C GLU A 157 17.16 7.45 -12.34
N SER A 158 18.48 7.48 -12.43
CA SER A 158 19.19 8.11 -13.56
C SER A 158 20.60 7.55 -13.75
N GLU A 159 21.12 7.70 -14.97
CA GLU A 159 22.53 7.53 -15.33
C GLU A 159 23.25 8.87 -15.44
N ASP A 160 22.50 9.97 -15.44
CA ASP A 160 23.01 11.34 -15.55
C ASP A 160 23.45 11.85 -14.17
N PRO A 161 24.76 12.08 -13.95
CA PRO A 161 25.26 12.56 -12.66
C PRO A 161 24.70 13.92 -12.26
N ASP A 162 24.44 14.82 -13.21
CA ASP A 162 23.92 16.16 -12.89
C ASP A 162 22.48 16.10 -12.40
N GLN A 163 21.63 15.27 -13.05
CA GLN A 163 20.26 15.02 -12.55
C GLN A 163 20.27 14.39 -11.15
N LEU A 164 21.16 13.42 -10.90
CA LEU A 164 21.27 12.79 -9.58
C LEU A 164 21.71 13.80 -8.52
N VAL A 165 22.71 14.65 -8.85
CA VAL A 165 23.23 15.66 -7.92
C VAL A 165 22.17 16.71 -7.61
N ASP A 166 21.48 17.27 -8.61
CA ASP A 166 20.45 18.27 -8.42
C ASP A 166 19.29 17.75 -7.56
N PHE A 167 18.82 16.53 -7.86
CA PHE A 167 17.76 15.88 -7.10
C PHE A 167 18.19 15.60 -5.66
N GLY A 168 19.39 15.02 -5.47
CA GLY A 168 19.90 14.71 -4.13
C GLY A 168 20.18 15.98 -3.32
N ALA A 169 20.72 17.02 -3.92
CA ALA A 169 20.93 18.31 -3.26
C ALA A 169 19.62 18.95 -2.79
N SER A 170 18.53 18.77 -3.56
CA SER A 170 17.20 19.23 -3.15
C SER A 170 16.71 18.51 -1.88
N ILE A 171 16.93 17.20 -1.79
CA ILE A 171 16.57 16.38 -0.62
C ILE A 171 17.38 16.77 0.60
N LEU A 172 18.70 16.92 0.44
CA LEU A 172 19.65 17.17 1.53
C LEU A 172 19.49 18.53 2.24
N ARG A 173 18.59 19.38 1.73
CA ARG A 173 18.18 20.61 2.43
C ARG A 173 17.27 20.35 3.62
N GLU A 174 16.56 19.20 3.64
CA GLU A 174 15.50 18.90 4.60
C GLU A 174 15.63 17.52 5.25
N ASP A 175 16.33 16.58 4.57
CA ASP A 175 16.34 15.18 4.97
C ASP A 175 17.68 14.52 4.57
N ARG A 176 17.89 13.28 4.99
CA ARG A 176 18.95 12.40 4.51
C ARG A 176 18.50 11.71 3.22
N LEU A 177 19.46 11.27 2.44
CA LEU A 177 19.20 10.44 1.27
C LEU A 177 19.96 9.13 1.31
N LEU A 178 19.40 8.16 0.62
CA LEU A 178 20.00 6.86 0.34
C LEU A 178 20.24 6.76 -1.17
N VAL A 179 21.45 6.35 -1.56
CA VAL A 179 21.75 6.00 -2.95
C VAL A 179 21.90 4.50 -3.05
N GLU A 180 21.16 3.88 -3.96
CA GLU A 180 21.20 2.44 -4.19
C GLU A 180 21.73 2.09 -5.57
N GLU A 181 22.35 0.91 -5.70
CA GLU A 181 22.58 0.30 -7.00
C GLU A 181 21.26 0.07 -7.71
N TYR A 182 21.24 0.27 -9.03
CA TYR A 182 20.08 -0.10 -9.83
C TYR A 182 19.99 -1.62 -9.97
N LEU A 183 18.83 -2.18 -9.62
CA LEU A 183 18.53 -3.61 -9.75
C LEU A 183 17.78 -3.88 -11.04
N GLN A 184 18.25 -4.84 -11.84
CA GLN A 184 17.54 -5.34 -13.01
C GLN A 184 16.61 -6.49 -12.61
N GLY A 185 15.35 -6.40 -13.03
CA GLY A 185 14.36 -7.41 -12.73
C GLY A 185 12.93 -6.88 -12.90
N TRP A 186 12.01 -7.50 -12.19
CA TRP A 186 10.60 -7.06 -12.13
C TRP A 186 10.11 -7.05 -10.69
N GLU A 187 9.17 -6.15 -10.42
CA GLU A 187 8.68 -5.92 -9.06
C GLU A 187 7.51 -6.84 -8.70
N VAL A 188 7.49 -7.26 -7.44
CA VAL A 188 6.36 -7.98 -6.83
C VAL A 188 6.16 -7.52 -5.39
N SER A 189 4.89 -7.45 -4.99
CA SER A 189 4.44 -7.08 -3.67
C SER A 189 3.98 -8.32 -2.91
N ILE A 190 4.61 -8.61 -1.78
CA ILE A 190 4.24 -9.71 -0.89
C ILE A 190 3.71 -9.14 0.42
N PHE A 191 2.64 -9.71 0.95
CA PHE A 191 2.01 -9.27 2.20
C PHE A 191 2.07 -10.37 3.24
N GLY A 192 2.66 -10.06 4.39
CA GLY A 192 2.62 -10.89 5.58
C GLY A 192 1.66 -10.30 6.61
N LEU A 193 0.73 -11.11 7.10
CA LEU A 193 -0.09 -10.79 8.27
C LEU A 193 0.56 -11.39 9.50
N SER A 194 0.81 -10.61 10.53
CA SER A 194 1.47 -11.05 11.76
C SER A 194 0.65 -10.71 12.99
N ASP A 195 0.75 -11.57 14.01
CA ASP A 195 0.22 -11.32 15.36
C ASP A 195 1.32 -10.92 16.37
N GLY A 196 2.53 -10.67 15.85
CA GLY A 196 3.72 -10.37 16.63
C GLY A 196 4.51 -11.61 17.10
N ARG A 197 4.00 -12.83 16.84
CA ARG A 197 4.67 -14.11 17.10
C ARG A 197 4.81 -14.93 15.83
N ASP A 198 3.69 -15.17 15.19
CA ASP A 198 3.56 -15.94 13.96
C ASP A 198 3.09 -15.03 12.82
N PHE A 199 3.14 -15.55 11.60
CA PHE A 199 2.69 -14.84 10.41
C PHE A 199 2.09 -15.80 9.38
N THR A 200 1.27 -15.25 8.50
CA THR A 200 0.80 -15.90 7.28
C THR A 200 1.03 -14.99 6.08
N VAL A 201 1.21 -15.56 4.88
CA VAL A 201 1.51 -14.82 3.66
C VAL A 201 0.29 -14.86 2.75
N LEU A 202 -0.05 -13.70 2.16
CA LEU A 202 -1.16 -13.55 1.22
C LEU A 202 -0.69 -13.74 -0.22
N PRO A 203 -1.62 -13.88 -1.19
CA PRO A 203 -1.29 -13.96 -2.62
C PRO A 203 -0.44 -12.77 -3.10
N PRO A 204 0.53 -13.01 -4.02
CA PRO A 204 1.39 -11.96 -4.54
C PRO A 204 0.61 -10.96 -5.40
N CYS A 205 0.94 -9.68 -5.26
CA CYS A 205 0.42 -8.60 -6.11
C CYS A 205 1.56 -7.91 -6.84
N THR A 206 1.25 -7.09 -7.82
CA THR A 206 2.15 -6.07 -8.35
C THR A 206 1.37 -4.82 -8.73
N ASP A 207 1.98 -3.66 -8.53
CA ASP A 207 1.44 -2.36 -8.91
C ASP A 207 2.12 -1.81 -10.18
N PHE A 208 1.52 -0.77 -10.74
CA PHE A 208 2.00 -0.06 -11.92
C PHE A 208 2.23 1.40 -11.56
N LYS A 209 3.50 1.74 -11.23
CA LYS A 209 3.86 3.03 -10.61
C LYS A 209 3.91 4.20 -11.59
N LYS A 210 4.20 3.96 -12.87
CA LYS A 210 4.33 5.03 -13.86
C LYS A 210 2.98 5.60 -14.28
N ALA A 211 2.92 6.92 -14.49
CA ALA A 211 1.70 7.64 -14.80
C ALA A 211 1.06 7.23 -16.13
N HIS A 212 1.87 6.95 -17.16
CA HIS A 212 1.39 6.77 -18.54
C HIS A 212 1.61 5.36 -19.05
N ASP A 213 0.88 5.01 -20.11
CA ASP A 213 0.99 3.76 -20.82
C ASP A 213 2.45 3.47 -21.24
N GLY A 214 2.81 2.19 -21.33
CA GLY A 214 4.17 1.75 -21.62
C GLY A 214 5.17 1.96 -20.49
N ASP A 215 4.70 2.06 -19.25
CA ASP A 215 5.51 2.36 -18.05
C ASP A 215 6.38 3.61 -18.24
N THR A 216 5.78 4.72 -18.73
CA THR A 216 6.42 6.01 -18.99
C THR A 216 5.90 7.11 -18.08
N GLY A 217 6.58 8.26 -18.07
CA GLY A 217 6.22 9.42 -17.25
C GLY A 217 6.68 9.31 -15.79
N PRO A 218 6.22 10.23 -14.93
CA PRO A 218 6.62 10.29 -13.52
C PRO A 218 6.11 9.10 -12.71
N ASN A 219 6.75 8.84 -11.57
CA ASN A 219 6.24 7.91 -10.59
C ASN A 219 4.98 8.47 -9.91
N THR A 220 4.05 7.58 -9.57
CA THR A 220 2.80 7.88 -8.86
C THR A 220 2.65 7.01 -7.62
N GLY A 221 1.54 7.11 -6.92
CA GLY A 221 1.16 6.17 -5.87
C GLY A 221 0.66 4.81 -6.39
N GLY A 222 0.73 4.56 -7.71
CA GLY A 222 0.21 3.38 -8.41
C GLY A 222 -1.04 3.70 -9.23
N MET A 223 -1.00 3.31 -10.52
CA MET A 223 -2.09 3.51 -11.49
C MET A 223 -2.93 2.25 -11.71
N GLY A 224 -2.60 1.18 -11.04
CA GLY A 224 -3.31 -0.09 -11.09
C GLY A 224 -2.51 -1.19 -10.42
N SER A 225 -3.15 -2.36 -10.27
CA SER A 225 -2.53 -3.54 -9.65
C SER A 225 -3.20 -4.81 -10.16
N ILE A 226 -2.51 -5.95 -10.01
CA ILE A 226 -3.03 -7.29 -10.29
C ILE A 226 -2.79 -8.25 -9.11
N CYS A 227 -3.66 -9.24 -8.96
CA CYS A 227 -3.56 -10.33 -7.99
C CYS A 227 -4.25 -11.61 -8.52
N PRO A 228 -3.63 -12.82 -8.43
CA PRO A 228 -2.21 -13.02 -8.18
C PRO A 228 -1.34 -12.62 -9.38
N VAL A 229 -0.03 -12.54 -9.17
CA VAL A 229 0.93 -12.28 -10.25
C VAL A 229 1.24 -13.58 -10.98
N PRO A 230 0.96 -13.72 -12.29
CA PRO A 230 1.13 -14.98 -13.03
C PRO A 230 2.58 -15.51 -13.07
N TRP A 231 3.57 -14.63 -12.95
CA TRP A 231 4.99 -15.01 -12.97
C TRP A 231 5.50 -15.53 -11.62
N VAL A 232 4.67 -15.51 -10.57
CA VAL A 232 5.01 -16.07 -9.26
C VAL A 232 4.38 -17.45 -9.15
N ASP A 233 5.17 -18.46 -9.48
CA ASP A 233 4.82 -19.86 -9.26
C ASP A 233 5.15 -20.32 -7.83
N ASP A 234 4.81 -21.54 -7.49
CA ASP A 234 5.06 -22.14 -6.16
C ASP A 234 6.56 -22.20 -5.83
N ALA A 235 7.42 -22.41 -6.84
CA ALA A 235 8.86 -22.48 -6.64
C ALA A 235 9.44 -21.12 -6.27
N LEU A 236 9.06 -20.05 -7.02
CA LEU A 236 9.47 -18.70 -6.72
C LEU A 236 8.89 -18.23 -5.38
N MET A 237 7.61 -18.55 -5.10
CA MET A 237 7.01 -18.21 -3.82
C MET A 237 7.71 -18.91 -2.65
N GLY A 238 8.16 -20.15 -2.83
CA GLY A 238 9.00 -20.88 -1.88
C GLY A 238 10.35 -20.19 -1.65
N ASP A 239 11.02 -19.74 -2.72
CA ASP A 239 12.31 -19.00 -2.64
C ASP A 239 12.12 -17.65 -1.93
N ILE A 240 11.10 -16.89 -2.27
CA ILE A 240 10.75 -15.63 -1.59
C ILE A 240 10.52 -15.87 -0.09
N ARG A 241 9.77 -16.90 0.25
CA ARG A 241 9.49 -17.24 1.64
C ARG A 241 10.76 -17.58 2.41
N ALA A 242 11.60 -18.46 1.87
CA ALA A 242 12.80 -18.97 2.54
C ALA A 242 13.91 -17.91 2.64
N ARG A 243 14.11 -17.10 1.60
CA ARG A 243 15.22 -16.12 1.53
C ARG A 243 14.86 -14.73 2.03
N VAL A 244 13.56 -14.38 2.06
CA VAL A 244 13.11 -13.03 2.43
C VAL A 244 12.18 -13.06 3.63
N VAL A 245 11.00 -13.66 3.51
CA VAL A 245 9.92 -13.49 4.49
C VAL A 245 10.30 -14.07 5.86
N GLU A 246 10.71 -15.33 5.90
CA GLU A 246 11.09 -16.02 7.16
C GLU A 246 12.30 -15.36 7.84
N PRO A 247 13.41 -15.03 7.12
CA PRO A 247 14.53 -14.30 7.70
C PRO A 247 14.18 -12.91 8.22
N VAL A 248 13.31 -12.15 7.51
CA VAL A 248 12.85 -10.84 8.00
C VAL A 248 12.07 -10.98 9.30
N TYR A 249 11.10 -11.90 9.40
CA TYR A 249 10.36 -12.11 10.65
C TYR A 249 11.26 -12.61 11.78
N ALA A 250 12.30 -13.40 11.49
CA ALA A 250 13.31 -13.78 12.47
C ALA A 250 14.12 -12.57 12.96
N ALA A 251 14.53 -11.68 12.06
CA ALA A 251 15.22 -10.45 12.39
C ALA A 251 14.35 -9.48 13.22
N LEU A 252 13.07 -9.33 12.86
CA LEU A 252 12.10 -8.54 13.64
C LEU A 252 11.97 -9.06 15.08
N ARG A 253 11.90 -10.36 15.27
CA ARG A 253 11.87 -10.98 16.62
C ARG A 253 13.16 -10.68 17.39
N LYS A 254 14.32 -10.87 16.76
CA LYS A 254 15.64 -10.60 17.36
C LYS A 254 15.79 -9.17 17.83
N GLU A 255 15.23 -8.20 17.11
CA GLU A 255 15.37 -6.76 17.42
C GLU A 255 14.20 -6.17 18.23
N GLY A 256 13.20 -6.99 18.58
CA GLY A 256 12.02 -6.53 19.31
C GLY A 256 11.17 -5.53 18.52
N LEU A 257 11.03 -5.79 17.20
CA LEU A 257 10.24 -5.00 16.24
C LEU A 257 8.95 -5.73 15.80
N CYS A 258 8.58 -6.85 16.45
CA CYS A 258 7.37 -7.57 16.14
C CYS A 258 6.12 -6.80 16.53
N TYR A 259 5.06 -6.93 15.74
CA TYR A 259 3.77 -6.29 15.98
C TYR A 259 2.60 -7.08 15.36
N ALA A 260 1.39 -6.78 15.81
CA ALA A 260 0.17 -7.27 15.20
C ALA A 260 -0.22 -6.35 14.04
N GLY A 261 -0.14 -6.85 12.81
CA GLY A 261 -0.41 -6.02 11.62
C GLY A 261 0.13 -6.60 10.33
N ILE A 262 0.25 -5.73 9.36
CA ILE A 262 0.67 -6.06 8.00
C ILE A 262 2.13 -5.62 7.80
N LEU A 263 2.93 -6.49 7.20
CA LEU A 263 4.21 -6.12 6.60
C LEU A 263 4.15 -6.41 5.11
N TYR A 264 4.25 -5.34 4.33
CA TYR A 264 4.40 -5.39 2.89
C TYR A 264 5.89 -5.43 2.55
N PHE A 265 6.26 -6.34 1.69
CA PHE A 265 7.58 -6.50 1.11
C PHE A 265 7.52 -6.07 -0.36
N GLY A 266 8.11 -4.94 -0.72
CA GLY A 266 8.39 -4.57 -2.10
C GLY A 266 9.66 -5.28 -2.56
N LEU A 267 9.55 -6.19 -3.50
CA LEU A 267 10.66 -7.03 -3.95
C LEU A 267 10.99 -6.78 -5.42
N MET A 268 12.29 -6.81 -5.74
CA MET A 268 12.79 -6.96 -7.10
C MET A 268 13.19 -8.43 -7.31
N ILE A 269 12.58 -9.10 -8.27
CA ILE A 269 13.00 -10.43 -8.69
C ILE A 269 14.11 -10.27 -9.73
N THR A 270 15.34 -10.54 -9.30
CA THR A 270 16.55 -10.43 -10.12
C THR A 270 17.02 -11.80 -10.58
N PRO A 271 17.97 -11.90 -11.56
CA PRO A 271 18.62 -13.17 -11.90
C PRO A 271 19.32 -13.86 -10.70
N GLY A 272 19.73 -13.08 -9.68
CA GLY A 272 20.32 -13.58 -8.43
C GLY A 272 19.29 -13.94 -7.36
N GLY A 273 17.99 -13.84 -7.64
CA GLY A 273 16.86 -14.10 -6.75
C GLY A 273 16.22 -12.83 -6.20
N PRO A 274 15.29 -12.96 -5.23
CA PRO A 274 14.54 -11.84 -4.68
C PRO A 274 15.42 -10.92 -3.84
N LYS A 275 15.30 -9.59 -4.06
CA LYS A 275 15.92 -8.53 -3.26
C LYS A 275 14.86 -7.57 -2.74
N ILE A 276 14.96 -7.16 -1.48
CA ILE A 276 14.05 -6.23 -0.83
C ILE A 276 14.38 -4.81 -1.30
N LEU A 277 13.38 -4.14 -1.90
CA LEU A 277 13.43 -2.74 -2.30
C LEU A 277 13.00 -1.80 -1.18
N GLU A 278 11.91 -2.18 -0.49
CA GLU A 278 11.32 -1.41 0.59
C GLU A 278 10.37 -2.27 1.45
N PHE A 279 10.08 -1.77 2.64
CA PHE A 279 8.95 -2.21 3.46
C PHE A 279 7.88 -1.15 3.50
N ASN A 280 6.60 -1.61 3.56
CA ASN A 280 5.50 -0.80 4.05
C ASN A 280 4.85 -1.55 5.23
N VAL A 281 4.57 -0.84 6.32
CA VAL A 281 4.08 -1.48 7.56
C VAL A 281 2.55 -1.47 7.65
N ARG A 282 1.92 -1.49 6.49
CA ARG A 282 0.47 -1.45 6.26
C ARG A 282 0.16 -2.09 4.91
N PHE A 283 -1.11 -2.24 4.60
CA PHE A 283 -1.52 -2.66 3.25
C PHE A 283 -1.12 -1.64 2.18
N GLY A 284 -0.81 -2.13 0.95
CA GLY A 284 -0.53 -1.32 -0.22
C GLY A 284 -1.78 -0.63 -0.78
N ASP A 285 -1.57 0.38 -1.59
CA ASP A 285 -2.59 1.08 -2.36
C ASP A 285 -2.01 1.42 -3.75
N PRO A 286 -2.39 0.71 -4.84
CA PRO A 286 -3.69 0.05 -5.05
C PRO A 286 -3.76 -1.48 -4.87
N GLU A 287 -2.79 -2.15 -4.27
CA GLU A 287 -2.77 -3.63 -4.19
C GLU A 287 -3.91 -4.19 -3.32
N THR A 288 -4.28 -3.52 -2.24
CA THR A 288 -5.36 -3.96 -1.34
C THR A 288 -6.67 -4.12 -2.08
N GLN A 289 -6.95 -3.25 -3.06
CA GLN A 289 -8.18 -3.26 -3.82
C GLN A 289 -8.33 -4.50 -4.71
N VAL A 290 -7.23 -5.12 -5.14
CA VAL A 290 -7.25 -6.39 -5.90
C VAL A 290 -7.05 -7.60 -4.98
N LEU A 291 -6.30 -7.43 -3.89
CA LEU A 291 -6.00 -8.51 -2.95
C LEU A 291 -7.21 -8.94 -2.12
N LEU A 292 -7.96 -7.99 -1.55
CA LEU A 292 -9.09 -8.31 -0.67
C LEU A 292 -10.25 -9.02 -1.37
N PRO A 293 -10.64 -8.68 -2.62
CA PRO A 293 -11.59 -9.50 -3.37
C PRO A 293 -11.12 -10.93 -3.62
N MET A 294 -9.80 -11.14 -3.81
CA MET A 294 -9.20 -12.45 -4.01
C MET A 294 -8.95 -13.21 -2.70
N LEU A 295 -9.07 -12.57 -1.54
CA LEU A 295 -8.87 -13.20 -0.24
C LEU A 295 -10.04 -14.12 0.10
N GLY A 296 -9.80 -15.44 0.10
CA GLY A 296 -10.80 -16.45 0.46
C GLY A 296 -11.11 -16.50 1.96
N ALA A 297 -10.19 -16.04 2.81
CA ALA A 297 -10.38 -16.01 4.25
C ALA A 297 -11.26 -14.84 4.70
N ASP A 298 -11.93 -15.01 5.84
CA ASP A 298 -12.68 -13.95 6.50
C ASP A 298 -11.74 -12.91 7.15
N LEU A 299 -11.78 -11.66 6.68
CA LEU A 299 -10.88 -10.60 7.15
C LEU A 299 -11.12 -10.27 8.64
N GLY A 300 -12.36 -10.30 9.11
CA GLY A 300 -12.68 -10.07 10.53
C GLY A 300 -12.06 -11.13 11.43
N SER A 301 -12.10 -12.39 11.02
CA SER A 301 -11.45 -13.50 11.74
C SER A 301 -9.92 -13.34 11.74
N LEU A 302 -9.33 -12.89 10.64
CA LEU A 302 -7.90 -12.58 10.57
C LEU A 302 -7.53 -11.41 11.49
N CYS A 303 -8.33 -10.34 11.53
CA CYS A 303 -8.16 -9.23 12.46
C CYS A 303 -8.21 -9.72 13.91
N HIS A 304 -9.21 -10.53 14.25
CA HIS A 304 -9.31 -11.13 15.59
C HIS A 304 -8.09 -11.97 15.92
N ALA A 305 -7.62 -12.80 14.99
CA ALA A 305 -6.45 -13.65 15.18
C ALA A 305 -5.16 -12.84 15.38
N MET A 306 -4.98 -11.72 14.66
CA MET A 306 -3.85 -10.82 14.86
C MET A 306 -3.83 -10.23 16.28
N ILE A 307 -4.96 -9.70 16.77
CA ILE A 307 -5.00 -9.07 18.11
C ILE A 307 -5.00 -10.09 19.25
N SER A 308 -5.53 -11.31 19.05
CA SER A 308 -5.54 -12.39 20.04
C SER A 308 -4.29 -13.28 20.00
N ARG A 309 -3.31 -12.98 19.12
CA ARG A 309 -2.07 -13.76 18.95
C ARG A 309 -2.31 -15.22 18.60
N SER A 310 -3.16 -15.46 17.61
CA SER A 310 -3.58 -16.78 17.18
C SER A 310 -3.55 -16.97 15.66
N ILE A 311 -2.77 -16.15 14.92
CA ILE A 311 -2.73 -16.17 13.45
C ILE A 311 -2.32 -17.52 12.89
N ALA A 312 -1.46 -18.27 13.60
CA ALA A 312 -1.06 -19.64 13.22
C ALA A 312 -2.22 -20.64 13.16
N ARG A 313 -3.36 -20.32 13.78
CA ARG A 313 -4.55 -21.18 13.80
C ARG A 313 -5.56 -20.84 12.70
N VAL A 314 -5.33 -19.75 11.98
CA VAL A 314 -6.23 -19.29 10.92
C VAL A 314 -5.51 -19.42 9.59
N SER A 315 -6.07 -20.20 8.68
CA SER A 315 -5.56 -20.23 7.31
C SER A 315 -5.97 -18.94 6.60
N ALA A 316 -5.01 -18.25 6.00
CA ALA A 316 -5.32 -17.15 5.09
C ALA A 316 -6.09 -17.64 3.84
N GLY A 317 -6.17 -18.97 3.67
CA GLY A 317 -6.74 -19.63 2.50
C GLY A 317 -5.81 -19.51 1.27
N SER A 318 -5.83 -20.51 0.42
CA SER A 318 -5.50 -20.25 -0.99
C SER A 318 -6.52 -19.23 -1.46
N GLY A 319 -6.11 -18.13 -2.08
CA GLY A 319 -7.03 -17.13 -2.63
C GLY A 319 -8.16 -17.79 -3.44
N THR A 320 -9.22 -17.06 -3.72
CA THR A 320 -10.26 -17.53 -4.64
C THR A 320 -9.63 -17.87 -5.99
N ALA A 321 -10.11 -18.91 -6.64
CA ALA A 321 -9.64 -19.25 -7.98
C ALA A 321 -9.90 -18.08 -8.95
N GLY A 322 -8.93 -17.78 -9.82
CA GLY A 322 -9.03 -16.70 -10.80
C GLY A 322 -8.05 -15.57 -10.58
N ALA A 323 -8.40 -14.38 -11.04
CA ALA A 323 -7.57 -13.20 -10.98
C ALA A 323 -8.41 -11.93 -10.72
N ALA A 324 -7.76 -10.91 -10.13
CA ALA A 324 -8.25 -9.55 -10.02
C ALA A 324 -7.29 -8.58 -10.70
N LEU A 325 -7.85 -7.57 -11.36
CA LEU A 325 -7.11 -6.43 -11.91
C LEU A 325 -7.80 -5.14 -11.50
N GLY A 326 -7.04 -4.18 -11.01
CA GLY A 326 -7.50 -2.87 -10.61
C GLY A 326 -6.95 -1.78 -11.51
N VAL A 327 -7.82 -0.87 -11.98
CA VAL A 327 -7.48 0.31 -12.77
C VAL A 327 -7.78 1.55 -11.94
N VAL A 328 -6.78 2.38 -11.71
CA VAL A 328 -6.95 3.65 -10.98
C VAL A 328 -7.47 4.72 -11.93
N VAL A 329 -8.58 5.34 -11.57
CA VAL A 329 -9.13 6.52 -12.26
C VAL A 329 -8.70 7.76 -11.48
N ALA A 330 -7.95 8.63 -12.14
CA ALA A 330 -7.37 9.83 -11.57
C ALA A 330 -8.01 11.11 -12.11
N SER A 331 -7.91 12.20 -11.35
CA SER A 331 -8.30 13.54 -11.81
C SER A 331 -7.25 14.15 -12.73
N GLN A 332 -7.66 15.14 -13.51
CA GLN A 332 -6.77 15.88 -14.39
C GLN A 332 -5.57 16.45 -13.64
N GLY A 333 -4.41 16.40 -14.29
CA GLY A 333 -3.15 16.93 -13.78
C GLY A 333 -2.38 16.00 -12.82
N TYR A 334 -2.97 14.90 -12.34
CA TYR A 334 -2.24 13.96 -11.50
C TYR A 334 -1.06 13.31 -12.29
N PRO A 335 0.16 13.14 -11.69
CA PRO A 335 0.49 13.34 -10.28
C PRO A 335 1.01 14.73 -9.91
N ASP A 336 1.24 15.62 -10.85
CA ASP A 336 1.93 16.90 -10.62
C ASP A 336 1.01 17.93 -9.97
N SER A 337 -0.20 18.09 -10.51
CA SER A 337 -1.28 18.91 -9.97
C SER A 337 -2.56 18.07 -9.88
N THR A 338 -3.54 18.54 -9.09
CA THR A 338 -4.78 17.77 -8.93
C THR A 338 -5.96 18.74 -8.84
N GLU A 339 -6.92 18.58 -9.74
CA GLU A 339 -8.20 19.28 -9.64
C GLU A 339 -9.08 18.63 -8.57
N LYS A 340 -9.79 19.46 -7.80
CA LYS A 340 -10.67 19.04 -6.70
C LYS A 340 -12.06 19.59 -6.88
N GLY A 341 -13.05 18.91 -6.30
CA GLY A 341 -14.44 19.38 -6.26
C GLY A 341 -15.25 19.09 -7.53
N THR A 342 -14.68 18.40 -8.52
CA THR A 342 -15.40 18.02 -9.73
C THR A 342 -16.53 17.05 -9.40
N LEU A 343 -17.73 17.32 -9.93
CA LEU A 343 -18.90 16.46 -9.72
C LEU A 343 -18.71 15.14 -10.47
N VAL A 344 -18.87 14.04 -9.76
CA VAL A 344 -18.90 12.69 -10.34
C VAL A 344 -20.30 12.46 -10.90
N THR A 345 -20.40 12.26 -12.20
CA THR A 345 -21.68 12.11 -12.89
C THR A 345 -22.17 10.68 -12.96
N ALA A 346 -21.27 9.71 -12.91
CA ALA A 346 -21.62 8.29 -12.76
C ALA A 346 -20.53 7.50 -12.06
N VAL A 347 -20.97 6.51 -11.28
CA VAL A 347 -20.16 5.39 -10.77
C VAL A 347 -20.96 4.13 -11.08
N PRO A 348 -20.39 3.12 -11.75
CA PRO A 348 -21.13 1.91 -12.06
C PRO A 348 -21.55 1.18 -10.79
N SER A 349 -22.73 0.55 -10.84
CA SER A 349 -23.18 -0.31 -9.76
C SER A 349 -22.26 -1.52 -9.61
N VAL A 350 -22.00 -1.92 -8.37
CA VAL A 350 -21.22 -3.12 -8.05
C VAL A 350 -21.90 -4.35 -8.60
N ARG A 351 -21.14 -5.18 -9.33
CA ARG A 351 -21.53 -6.55 -9.73
C ARG A 351 -20.66 -7.49 -8.90
N GLU A 352 -21.12 -7.88 -7.71
CA GLU A 352 -20.31 -8.51 -6.64
C GLU A 352 -19.39 -9.66 -7.09
N ALA A 353 -19.80 -10.45 -8.08
CA ALA A 353 -18.97 -11.55 -8.61
C ALA A 353 -18.10 -11.15 -9.81
N GLU A 354 -18.19 -9.93 -10.32
CA GLU A 354 -17.56 -9.51 -11.57
C GLU A 354 -16.70 -8.25 -11.42
N SER A 355 -17.21 -7.22 -10.75
CA SER A 355 -16.48 -5.96 -10.60
C SER A 355 -16.92 -5.18 -9.37
N VAL A 356 -15.99 -4.39 -8.81
CA VAL A 356 -16.23 -3.47 -7.72
C VAL A 356 -15.47 -2.17 -7.96
N VAL A 357 -16.05 -1.02 -7.59
CA VAL A 357 -15.39 0.28 -7.67
C VAL A 357 -15.17 0.83 -6.27
N PHE A 358 -13.89 0.97 -5.90
CA PHE A 358 -13.51 1.56 -4.63
C PHE A 358 -13.26 3.06 -4.78
N HIS A 359 -13.94 3.85 -3.96
CA HIS A 359 -13.70 5.29 -3.83
C HIS A 359 -12.37 5.53 -3.12
N ALA A 360 -11.57 6.45 -3.64
CA ALA A 360 -10.36 6.97 -3.01
C ALA A 360 -10.61 8.42 -2.54
N SER A 361 -10.00 9.38 -3.20
CA SER A 361 -10.17 10.79 -2.84
C SER A 361 -11.53 11.31 -3.33
N THR A 362 -12.59 11.04 -2.57
CA THR A 362 -13.95 11.46 -2.88
C THR A 362 -14.72 11.88 -1.62
N THR A 363 -15.63 12.85 -1.74
CA THR A 363 -16.50 13.33 -0.66
C THR A 363 -17.95 13.43 -1.15
N ARG A 364 -18.91 13.46 -0.22
CA ARG A 364 -20.30 13.81 -0.54
C ARG A 364 -20.54 15.28 -0.22
N ASP A 365 -21.15 15.99 -1.15
CA ASP A 365 -21.62 17.35 -0.88
C ASP A 365 -22.97 17.37 -0.12
N ALA A 366 -23.42 18.55 0.27
CA ALA A 366 -24.68 18.71 1.02
C ALA A 366 -25.94 18.22 0.26
N GLY A 367 -25.86 18.15 -1.09
CA GLY A 367 -26.94 17.60 -1.93
C GLY A 367 -26.85 16.08 -2.12
N GLY A 368 -25.85 15.40 -1.51
CA GLY A 368 -25.60 13.98 -1.66
C GLY A 368 -24.80 13.61 -2.90
N GLY A 369 -24.40 14.59 -3.74
CA GLY A 369 -23.55 14.37 -4.90
C GLY A 369 -22.13 13.96 -4.50
N VAL A 370 -21.50 13.08 -5.27
CA VAL A 370 -20.11 12.69 -5.07
C VAL A 370 -19.21 13.69 -5.78
N ARG A 371 -18.16 14.18 -5.08
CA ARG A 371 -17.14 15.07 -5.64
C ARG A 371 -15.76 14.49 -5.46
N THR A 372 -14.88 14.77 -6.44
CA THR A 372 -13.48 14.38 -6.40
C THR A 372 -12.71 15.22 -5.37
N GLY A 373 -11.80 14.59 -4.63
CA GLY A 373 -10.83 15.29 -3.76
C GLY A 373 -9.48 15.53 -4.43
N GLY A 374 -9.34 15.12 -5.70
CA GLY A 374 -8.11 15.23 -6.49
C GLY A 374 -7.16 14.03 -6.34
N GLY A 375 -6.26 13.88 -7.29
CA GLY A 375 -5.35 12.74 -7.35
C GLY A 375 -6.03 11.45 -7.82
N ARG A 376 -5.76 10.33 -7.17
CA ARG A 376 -6.44 9.05 -7.43
C ARG A 376 -7.84 9.13 -6.79
N CYS A 377 -8.87 9.05 -7.63
CA CYS A 377 -10.25 9.24 -7.19
C CYS A 377 -11.00 7.93 -7.00
N PHE A 378 -10.71 6.95 -7.84
CA PHE A 378 -11.33 5.61 -7.77
C PHE A 378 -10.33 4.52 -8.15
N THR A 379 -10.63 3.29 -7.73
CA THR A 379 -10.02 2.08 -8.28
C THR A 379 -11.14 1.15 -8.74
N ALA A 380 -11.24 0.95 -10.05
CA ALA A 380 -12.17 0.02 -10.66
C ALA A 380 -11.51 -1.37 -10.75
N VAL A 381 -12.09 -2.35 -10.10
CA VAL A 381 -11.55 -3.72 -10.00
C VAL A 381 -12.44 -4.67 -10.76
N GLY A 382 -11.87 -5.45 -11.68
CA GLY A 382 -12.51 -6.58 -12.33
C GLY A 382 -12.02 -7.91 -11.75
N LEU A 383 -12.93 -8.85 -11.60
CA LEU A 383 -12.67 -10.23 -11.18
C LEU A 383 -12.91 -11.17 -12.35
N GLY A 384 -12.09 -12.19 -12.53
CA GLY A 384 -12.25 -13.12 -13.64
C GLY A 384 -11.62 -14.48 -13.37
N LYS A 385 -11.93 -15.48 -14.19
CA LYS A 385 -11.29 -16.80 -14.16
C LYS A 385 -9.80 -16.72 -14.49
N ASP A 386 -9.39 -15.66 -15.19
CA ASP A 386 -8.03 -15.34 -15.61
C ASP A 386 -7.85 -13.82 -15.68
N LEU A 387 -6.61 -13.39 -15.86
CA LEU A 387 -6.25 -11.98 -15.88
C LEU A 387 -6.87 -11.23 -17.06
N ALA A 388 -7.08 -11.88 -18.22
CA ALA A 388 -7.68 -11.26 -19.39
C ALA A 388 -9.16 -10.91 -19.14
N GLN A 389 -9.91 -11.81 -18.53
CA GLN A 389 -11.29 -11.54 -18.14
C GLN A 389 -11.39 -10.48 -17.04
N ALA A 390 -10.50 -10.56 -16.03
CA ALA A 390 -10.41 -9.54 -14.97
C ALA A 390 -10.14 -8.15 -15.58
N ALA A 391 -9.20 -8.05 -16.53
CA ALA A 391 -8.91 -6.81 -17.23
C ALA A 391 -10.11 -6.25 -18.01
N SER A 392 -10.79 -7.08 -18.79
CA SER A 392 -11.99 -6.66 -19.55
C SER A 392 -13.03 -6.02 -18.61
N ARG A 393 -13.30 -6.66 -17.46
CA ARG A 393 -14.27 -6.19 -16.48
C ARG A 393 -13.81 -4.92 -15.75
N ALA A 394 -12.51 -4.84 -15.41
CA ALA A 394 -11.93 -3.66 -14.77
C ALA A 394 -12.02 -2.43 -15.69
N TYR A 395 -11.69 -2.57 -16.97
CA TYR A 395 -11.79 -1.49 -17.94
C TYR A 395 -13.23 -1.08 -18.26
N GLU A 396 -14.18 -2.03 -18.31
CA GLU A 396 -15.60 -1.72 -18.39
C GLU A 396 -16.07 -0.89 -17.19
N ALA A 397 -15.68 -1.30 -15.98
CA ALA A 397 -16.00 -0.56 -14.77
C ALA A 397 -15.30 0.81 -14.71
N ALA A 398 -14.04 0.91 -15.13
CA ALA A 398 -13.31 2.18 -15.17
C ALA A 398 -13.93 3.17 -16.17
N ALA A 399 -14.36 2.70 -17.33
CA ALA A 399 -15.06 3.51 -18.33
C ALA A 399 -16.43 4.01 -17.83
N GLY A 400 -17.06 3.29 -16.91
CA GLY A 400 -18.32 3.70 -16.28
C GLY A 400 -18.15 4.77 -15.19
N VAL A 401 -16.93 5.03 -14.70
CA VAL A 401 -16.65 6.14 -13.76
C VAL A 401 -16.47 7.41 -14.57
N THR A 402 -17.39 8.37 -14.41
CA THR A 402 -17.39 9.60 -15.23
C THR A 402 -17.40 10.86 -14.37
N PHE A 403 -16.45 11.74 -14.63
CA PHE A 403 -16.34 13.12 -14.17
C PHE A 403 -15.42 13.89 -15.13
N ASP A 404 -15.50 15.21 -15.17
CA ASP A 404 -14.68 16.01 -16.06
C ASP A 404 -13.19 15.86 -15.73
N GLY A 405 -12.35 15.63 -16.76
CA GLY A 405 -10.92 15.39 -16.61
C GLY A 405 -10.55 14.01 -16.05
N ALA A 406 -11.47 13.05 -16.00
CA ALA A 406 -11.18 11.66 -15.59
C ALA A 406 -10.24 10.98 -16.59
N TRP A 407 -9.19 10.32 -16.10
CA TRP A 407 -8.28 9.55 -16.93
C TRP A 407 -7.71 8.32 -16.20
N TYR A 408 -7.25 7.34 -16.97
CA TYR A 408 -6.62 6.11 -16.47
C TYR A 408 -5.71 5.49 -17.53
N ARG A 409 -4.75 4.66 -17.09
CA ARG A 409 -3.89 3.87 -17.99
C ARG A 409 -4.69 2.75 -18.64
N ARG A 410 -4.29 2.41 -19.90
CA ARG A 410 -4.97 1.38 -20.73
C ARG A 410 -4.18 0.09 -20.86
N ASP A 411 -3.05 -0.05 -20.18
CA ASP A 411 -2.10 -1.15 -20.32
C ASP A 411 -1.83 -1.92 -19.02
N ILE A 412 -2.63 -1.65 -17.96
CA ILE A 412 -2.49 -2.34 -16.67
C ILE A 412 -2.61 -3.85 -16.86
N GLY A 413 -1.62 -4.60 -16.36
CA GLY A 413 -1.57 -6.05 -16.42
C GLY A 413 -1.14 -6.63 -17.77
N ARG A 414 -1.07 -5.83 -18.84
CA ARG A 414 -0.86 -6.30 -20.23
C ARG A 414 0.38 -7.20 -20.38
N LYS A 415 1.48 -6.85 -19.75
CA LYS A 415 2.74 -7.62 -19.81
C LYS A 415 2.64 -9.03 -19.20
N PHE A 416 1.61 -9.30 -18.39
CA PHE A 416 1.37 -10.59 -17.75
C PHE A 416 0.33 -11.45 -18.47
N MET A 417 -0.24 -10.98 -19.58
CA MET A 417 -1.27 -11.67 -20.35
C MET A 417 -0.74 -12.33 -21.63
N THR A 418 0.58 -12.20 -21.89
CA THR A 418 1.26 -12.75 -23.08
C THR A 418 1.85 -14.11 -22.78
#